data_c7f729a60601198c0786d14aaacee3c8
#
_entry.id   c7f729a60601198c0786d14aaacee3c8
#
_cell.length_a   1.000
_cell.length_b   1.000
_cell.length_c   1.000
_cell.angle_alpha   90.00
_cell.angle_beta   90.00
_cell.angle_gamma   90.00
#
_symmetry.space_group_name_H-M   'P 1'
#
loop_
_entity.id
_entity.type
_entity.pdbx_description
1 polymer ?
#
loop_
_entity_poly.entity_id
_entity_poly.type
_entity_poly.pdbx_seq_one_letter_code
_entity_poly.pdbx_strand_id
1 'polypeptide(L)'
;FLSMLLLFAALLPAQACAAAEPSAVAQIETLRLQNSRFDISDAFRQYGLKTVETSNARIETIIAQSCRMAERAECDAEVRAIILSMLTRTHTVSYTARAAAAVCGVKTVCEYVSVEIGGYTVMVDPIRVVSV
;
A
#
# COMPACT_ATOMS: atom_id res chain seq x y z
N PHE A 1 16.94 83.25 -0.80
CA PHE A 1 15.74 82.49 -0.86
C PHE A 1 16.04 81.15 -1.49
N LEU A 2 15.73 80.09 -0.87
CA LEU A 2 16.01 78.70 -0.86
C LEU A 2 16.04 78.06 -2.28
N SER A 3 17.20 77.59 -2.72
CA SER A 3 17.30 76.70 -3.85
C SER A 3 17.20 75.27 -3.32
N MET A 4 16.14 74.61 -3.68
CA MET A 4 15.94 73.22 -3.41
C MET A 4 16.51 72.39 -4.56
N LEU A 5 17.67 71.80 -4.33
CA LEU A 5 18.35 70.93 -5.27
C LEU A 5 17.70 69.55 -5.16
N LEU A 6 16.88 69.20 -6.14
CA LEU A 6 16.31 67.87 -6.28
C LEU A 6 17.35 66.93 -6.88
N LEU A 7 17.93 66.11 -6.06
CA LEU A 7 18.75 64.97 -6.48
C LEU A 7 17.82 63.86 -7.03
N PHE A 8 17.74 63.74 -8.33
CA PHE A 8 17.17 62.55 -8.97
C PHE A 8 18.19 61.42 -8.90
N ALA A 9 18.07 60.59 -7.89
CA ALA A 9 18.74 59.31 -7.88
C ALA A 9 18.05 58.42 -8.90
N ALA A 10 18.69 58.19 -10.03
CA ALA A 10 18.28 57.20 -11.00
C ALA A 10 18.40 55.81 -10.39
N LEU A 11 17.26 55.27 -9.94
CA LEU A 11 17.15 53.84 -9.64
C LEU A 11 17.20 53.08 -10.95
N LEU A 12 18.38 52.53 -11.27
CA LEU A 12 18.51 51.48 -12.27
C LEU A 12 17.73 50.25 -11.78
N PRO A 13 16.74 49.74 -12.53
CA PRO A 13 16.16 48.45 -12.19
C PRO A 13 17.25 47.38 -12.32
N ALA A 14 17.63 46.80 -11.21
CA ALA A 14 18.36 45.54 -11.22
C ALA A 14 17.52 44.57 -12.05
N GLN A 15 17.92 44.29 -13.25
CA GLN A 15 17.44 43.16 -14.02
C GLN A 15 17.84 41.91 -13.24
N ALA A 16 16.90 41.44 -12.40
CA ALA A 16 16.95 40.09 -11.89
C ALA A 16 16.97 39.19 -13.13
N CYS A 17 18.10 38.58 -13.44
CA CYS A 17 18.14 37.43 -14.32
C CYS A 17 17.17 36.44 -13.77
N ALA A 18 15.98 36.34 -14.38
CA ALA A 18 15.06 35.28 -14.13
C ALA A 18 15.81 33.99 -14.52
N ALA A 19 16.30 33.28 -13.52
CA ALA A 19 16.85 31.96 -13.73
C ALA A 19 15.72 31.15 -14.40
N ALA A 20 15.96 30.70 -15.64
CA ALA A 20 15.00 29.89 -16.37
C ALA A 20 14.61 28.72 -15.47
N GLU A 21 13.32 28.54 -15.23
CA GLU A 21 12.86 27.41 -14.44
C GLU A 21 13.35 26.11 -15.09
N PRO A 22 13.95 25.21 -14.31
CA PRO A 22 14.45 23.96 -14.85
C PRO A 22 13.28 23.20 -15.48
N SER A 23 13.48 22.63 -16.67
CA SER A 23 12.47 21.82 -17.34
C SER A 23 12.01 20.69 -16.40
N ALA A 24 10.77 20.21 -16.57
CA ALA A 24 10.23 19.09 -15.79
C ALA A 24 11.19 17.87 -15.79
N VAL A 25 11.89 17.62 -16.89
CA VAL A 25 12.89 16.54 -17.01
C VAL A 25 14.09 16.81 -16.09
N ALA A 26 14.60 18.05 -16.03
CA ALA A 26 15.72 18.41 -15.15
C ALA A 26 15.31 18.34 -13.67
N GLN A 27 14.07 18.67 -13.34
CA GLN A 27 13.55 18.52 -11.98
C GLN A 27 13.45 17.05 -11.57
N ILE A 28 12.97 16.17 -12.46
CA ILE A 28 12.91 14.72 -12.24
C ILE A 28 14.32 14.15 -12.07
N GLU A 29 15.27 14.55 -12.88
CA GLU A 29 16.67 14.12 -12.81
C GLU A 29 17.32 14.57 -11.49
N THR A 30 17.05 15.79 -11.05
CA THR A 30 17.53 16.32 -9.77
C THR A 30 16.94 15.53 -8.58
N LEU A 31 15.65 15.26 -8.62
CA LEU A 31 14.98 14.43 -7.60
C LEU A 31 15.54 13.01 -7.59
N ARG A 32 15.83 12.45 -8.76
CA ARG A 32 16.43 11.11 -8.88
C ARG A 32 17.85 11.08 -8.30
N LEU A 33 18.66 12.10 -8.54
CA LEU A 33 20.00 12.21 -7.97
C LEU A 33 19.99 12.46 -6.45
N GLN A 34 19.05 13.28 -5.96
CA GLN A 34 18.88 13.53 -4.52
C GLN A 34 18.43 12.29 -3.77
N ASN A 35 17.65 11.43 -4.42
CA ASN A 35 17.14 10.18 -3.88
C ASN A 35 17.94 8.94 -4.33
N SER A 36 19.16 9.14 -4.89
CA SER A 36 20.01 8.06 -5.38
C SER A 36 20.41 7.01 -4.32
N ARG A 37 20.27 7.34 -3.04
CA ARG A 37 20.44 6.42 -1.90
C ARG A 37 19.17 5.68 -1.51
N PHE A 38 18.03 6.06 -2.07
CA PHE A 38 16.74 5.45 -1.82
C PHE A 38 16.32 4.68 -3.06
N ASP A 39 16.47 3.38 -3.02
CA ASP A 39 15.97 2.52 -4.10
C ASP A 39 14.44 2.44 -4.01
N ILE A 40 13.76 3.23 -4.85
CA ILE A 40 12.30 3.25 -4.94
C ILE A 40 11.76 1.85 -5.27
N SER A 41 12.47 1.10 -6.13
CA SER A 41 12.07 -0.26 -6.50
C SER A 41 12.11 -1.19 -5.29
N ASP A 42 13.14 -1.07 -4.46
CA ASP A 42 13.25 -1.86 -3.23
C ASP A 42 12.20 -1.46 -2.21
N ALA A 43 11.93 -0.16 -2.05
CA ALA A 43 10.86 0.32 -1.18
C ALA A 43 9.47 -0.20 -1.60
N PHE A 44 9.15 -0.20 -2.89
CA PHE A 44 7.91 -0.79 -3.40
C PHE A 44 7.84 -2.29 -3.14
N ARG A 45 8.93 -3.01 -3.35
CA ARG A 45 9.02 -4.44 -3.07
C ARG A 45 8.80 -4.74 -1.60
N GLN A 46 9.44 -4.00 -0.70
CA GLN A 46 9.24 -4.12 0.75
C GLN A 46 7.79 -3.83 1.16
N TYR A 47 7.17 -2.82 0.55
CA TYR A 47 5.76 -2.53 0.76
C TYR A 47 4.86 -3.69 0.31
N GLY A 48 5.12 -4.28 -0.84
CA GLY A 48 4.39 -5.45 -1.34
C GLY A 48 4.52 -6.66 -0.41
N LEU A 49 5.72 -6.95 0.09
CA LEU A 49 5.96 -8.01 1.07
C LEU A 49 5.21 -7.77 2.38
N LYS A 50 5.27 -6.54 2.89
CA LYS A 50 4.56 -6.15 4.12
C LYS A 50 3.04 -6.24 3.95
N THR A 51 2.53 -5.93 2.77
CA THR A 51 1.11 -6.08 2.43
C THR A 51 0.68 -7.54 2.52
N VAL A 52 1.46 -8.47 1.99
CA VAL A 52 1.18 -9.92 2.08
C VAL A 52 1.20 -10.38 3.53
N GLU A 53 2.23 -10.04 4.30
CA GLU A 53 2.36 -10.40 5.72
C GLU A 53 1.14 -9.91 6.54
N THR A 54 0.81 -8.64 6.41
CA THR A 54 -0.33 -8.03 7.13
C THR A 54 -1.65 -8.67 6.73
N SER A 55 -1.81 -9.02 5.45
CA SER A 55 -3.03 -9.66 4.95
C SER A 55 -3.17 -11.09 5.44
N ASN A 56 -2.09 -11.86 5.51
CA ASN A 56 -2.11 -13.19 6.10
C ASN A 56 -2.47 -13.15 7.59
N ALA A 57 -1.89 -12.23 8.37
CA ALA A 57 -2.28 -12.04 9.77
C ALA A 57 -3.77 -11.68 9.94
N ARG A 58 -4.32 -10.89 9.00
CA ARG A 58 -5.75 -10.57 8.97
C ARG A 58 -6.59 -11.81 8.63
N ILE A 59 -6.17 -12.64 7.68
CA ILE A 59 -6.85 -13.90 7.34
C ILE A 59 -6.88 -14.82 8.56
N GLU A 60 -5.79 -15.02 9.27
CA GLU A 60 -5.71 -15.79 10.51
C GLU A 60 -6.67 -15.25 11.58
N THR A 61 -6.74 -13.93 11.74
CA THR A 61 -7.66 -13.28 12.68
C THR A 61 -9.12 -13.56 12.31
N ILE A 62 -9.49 -13.49 11.03
CA ILE A 62 -10.83 -13.78 10.52
C ILE A 62 -11.19 -15.24 10.82
N ILE A 63 -10.29 -16.17 10.55
CA ILE A 63 -10.47 -17.60 10.81
C ILE A 63 -10.72 -17.83 12.32
N ALA A 64 -9.83 -17.32 13.16
CA ALA A 64 -9.94 -17.49 14.62
C ALA A 64 -11.21 -16.89 15.19
N GLN A 65 -11.66 -15.75 14.69
CA GLN A 65 -12.95 -15.15 15.09
C GLN A 65 -14.13 -16.01 14.65
N SER A 66 -14.10 -16.52 13.41
CA SER A 66 -15.17 -17.33 12.85
C SER A 66 -15.29 -18.68 13.57
N CYS A 67 -14.18 -19.31 13.93
CA CYS A 67 -14.18 -20.54 14.74
C CYS A 67 -14.84 -20.30 16.10
N ARG A 68 -14.48 -19.23 16.81
CA ARG A 68 -15.13 -18.87 18.09
C ARG A 68 -16.61 -18.56 17.95
N MET A 69 -17.05 -18.00 16.83
CA MET A 69 -18.47 -17.76 16.56
C MET A 69 -19.20 -19.08 16.30
N ALA A 70 -18.60 -19.98 15.52
CA ALA A 70 -19.18 -21.28 15.21
C ALA A 70 -19.32 -22.17 16.46
N GLU A 71 -18.43 -22.08 17.46
CA GLU A 71 -18.51 -22.77 18.73
C GLU A 71 -19.73 -22.33 19.57
N ARG A 72 -20.26 -21.13 19.30
CA ARG A 72 -21.40 -20.55 20.00
C ARG A 72 -22.70 -20.62 19.21
N ALA A 73 -22.63 -21.09 17.97
CA ALA A 73 -23.78 -21.17 17.09
C ALA A 73 -24.80 -22.20 17.62
N GLU A 74 -26.07 -21.85 17.59
CA GLU A 74 -27.16 -22.66 18.13
C GLU A 74 -27.68 -23.69 17.11
N CYS A 75 -27.39 -23.48 15.82
CA CYS A 75 -27.85 -24.37 14.76
C CYS A 75 -26.89 -24.44 13.59
N ASP A 76 -27.02 -25.48 12.78
CA ASP A 76 -26.19 -25.72 11.59
C ASP A 76 -26.34 -24.62 10.54
N ALA A 77 -27.50 -24.01 10.40
CA ALA A 77 -27.70 -22.91 9.47
C ALA A 77 -26.85 -21.68 9.84
N GLU A 78 -26.70 -21.40 11.13
CA GLU A 78 -25.84 -20.32 11.62
C GLU A 78 -24.37 -20.64 11.39
N VAL A 79 -23.93 -21.87 11.65
CA VAL A 79 -22.54 -22.31 11.33
C VAL A 79 -22.23 -22.11 9.85
N ARG A 80 -23.12 -22.51 8.95
CA ARG A 80 -22.93 -22.32 7.50
C ARG A 80 -22.86 -20.84 7.11
N ALA A 81 -23.67 -19.98 7.72
CA ALA A 81 -23.61 -18.53 7.48
C ALA A 81 -22.28 -17.92 7.93
N ILE A 82 -21.75 -18.36 9.09
CA ILE A 82 -20.44 -17.97 9.60
C ILE A 82 -19.32 -18.41 8.63
N ILE A 83 -19.36 -19.67 8.17
CA ILE A 83 -18.41 -20.21 7.20
C ILE A 83 -18.43 -19.39 5.90
N LEU A 84 -19.60 -19.11 5.33
CA LEU A 84 -19.74 -18.33 4.11
C LEU A 84 -19.16 -16.92 4.29
N SER A 85 -19.46 -16.27 5.41
CA SER A 85 -18.89 -14.95 5.75
C SER A 85 -17.37 -15.00 5.87
N MET A 86 -16.82 -16.01 6.54
CA MET A 86 -15.38 -16.24 6.68
C MET A 86 -14.71 -16.37 5.31
N LEU A 87 -15.21 -17.28 4.46
CA LEU A 87 -14.66 -17.54 3.13
C LEU A 87 -14.70 -16.29 2.24
N THR A 88 -15.81 -15.56 2.25
CA THR A 88 -15.94 -14.32 1.47
C THR A 88 -14.92 -13.27 1.92
N ARG A 89 -14.77 -13.09 3.23
CA ARG A 89 -13.84 -12.10 3.81
C ARG A 89 -12.38 -12.46 3.56
N THR A 90 -12.00 -13.73 3.76
CA THR A 90 -10.62 -14.20 3.52
C THR A 90 -10.26 -14.11 2.06
N HIS A 91 -11.16 -14.53 1.17
CA HIS A 91 -10.97 -14.41 -0.28
C HIS A 91 -10.79 -12.94 -0.71
N THR A 92 -11.61 -12.02 -0.21
CA THR A 92 -11.48 -10.59 -0.53
C THR A 92 -10.12 -10.04 -0.07
N VAL A 93 -9.67 -10.39 1.14
CA VAL A 93 -8.36 -9.97 1.66
C VAL A 93 -7.24 -10.53 0.79
N SER A 94 -7.27 -11.82 0.48
CA SER A 94 -6.27 -12.50 -0.35
C SER A 94 -6.21 -11.88 -1.75
N TYR A 95 -7.34 -11.72 -2.41
CA TYR A 95 -7.42 -11.14 -3.76
C TYR A 95 -6.84 -9.72 -3.82
N THR A 96 -7.28 -8.85 -2.89
CA THR A 96 -6.83 -7.45 -2.84
C THR A 96 -5.34 -7.35 -2.57
N ALA A 97 -4.83 -8.14 -1.62
CA ALA A 97 -3.42 -8.13 -1.27
C ALA A 97 -2.52 -8.64 -2.41
N ARG A 98 -2.96 -9.68 -3.12
CA ARG A 98 -2.23 -10.20 -4.29
C ARG A 98 -2.16 -9.18 -5.41
N ALA A 99 -3.26 -8.47 -5.68
CA ALA A 99 -3.27 -7.39 -6.68
C ALA A 99 -2.30 -6.26 -6.29
N ALA A 100 -2.30 -5.83 -5.02
CA ALA A 100 -1.39 -4.81 -4.52
C ALA A 100 0.08 -5.29 -4.56
N ALA A 101 0.36 -6.51 -4.15
CA ALA A 101 1.71 -7.10 -4.21
C ALA A 101 2.23 -7.17 -5.65
N ALA A 102 1.39 -7.54 -6.62
CA ALA A 102 1.75 -7.61 -8.04
C ALA A 102 2.15 -6.24 -8.60
N VAL A 103 1.45 -5.16 -8.22
CA VAL A 103 1.83 -3.78 -8.58
C VAL A 103 3.21 -3.42 -8.03
N CYS A 104 3.57 -3.99 -6.88
CA CYS A 104 4.88 -3.79 -6.24
C CYS A 104 5.96 -4.75 -6.76
N GLY A 105 5.70 -5.54 -7.80
CA GLY A 105 6.65 -6.48 -8.38
C GLY A 105 6.81 -7.79 -7.58
N VAL A 106 5.96 -8.02 -6.58
CA VAL A 106 5.98 -9.25 -5.76
C VAL A 106 5.04 -10.28 -6.37
N LYS A 107 5.58 -11.43 -6.77
CA LYS A 107 4.78 -12.55 -7.29
C LYS A 107 4.25 -13.41 -6.16
N THR A 108 2.96 -13.68 -6.18
CA THR A 108 2.26 -14.42 -5.14
C THR A 108 1.36 -15.50 -5.72
N VAL A 109 1.11 -16.54 -4.95
CA VAL A 109 0.12 -17.59 -5.22
C VAL A 109 -0.79 -17.76 -3.99
N CYS A 110 -1.99 -18.32 -4.19
CA CYS A 110 -2.78 -18.84 -3.09
C CYS A 110 -2.26 -20.21 -2.68
N GLU A 111 -2.14 -20.43 -1.39
CA GLU A 111 -1.79 -21.70 -0.80
C GLU A 111 -2.97 -22.18 0.04
N TYR A 112 -3.76 -23.10 -0.51
CA TYR A 112 -4.96 -23.57 0.15
C TYR A 112 -4.64 -24.34 1.44
N VAL A 113 -5.24 -23.89 2.54
CA VAL A 113 -5.11 -24.50 3.88
C VAL A 113 -6.49 -24.94 4.34
N SER A 114 -6.58 -26.16 4.87
CA SER A 114 -7.81 -26.68 5.46
C SER A 114 -8.03 -26.10 6.86
N VAL A 115 -9.26 -25.71 7.14
CA VAL A 115 -9.70 -25.19 8.44
C VAL A 115 -10.91 -25.99 8.90
N GLU A 116 -10.85 -26.52 10.11
CA GLU A 116 -11.98 -27.18 10.76
C GLU A 116 -12.83 -26.13 11.51
N ILE A 117 -14.12 -26.04 11.18
CA ILE A 117 -15.04 -25.08 11.78
C ILE A 117 -16.45 -25.64 11.90
N GLY A 118 -16.98 -25.75 13.12
CA GLY A 118 -18.34 -26.23 13.38
C GLY A 118 -18.65 -27.62 12.82
N GLY A 119 -17.61 -28.50 12.74
CA GLY A 119 -17.75 -29.83 12.16
C GLY A 119 -17.57 -29.92 10.64
N TYR A 120 -17.24 -28.78 10.01
CA TYR A 120 -16.95 -28.72 8.57
C TYR A 120 -15.45 -28.51 8.33
N THR A 121 -14.92 -29.18 7.28
CA THR A 121 -13.60 -28.88 6.75
C THR A 121 -13.76 -27.94 5.56
N VAL A 122 -13.17 -26.76 5.62
CA VAL A 122 -13.21 -25.77 4.55
C VAL A 122 -11.81 -25.35 4.12
N MET A 123 -11.65 -24.95 2.86
CA MET A 123 -10.38 -24.49 2.32
C MET A 123 -10.35 -22.98 2.33
N VAL A 124 -9.28 -22.41 2.88
CA VAL A 124 -8.99 -20.97 2.88
C VAL A 124 -7.73 -20.73 2.07
N ASP A 125 -7.59 -19.55 1.50
CA ASP A 125 -6.53 -19.19 0.56
C ASP A 125 -5.55 -18.10 1.08
N PRO A 126 -4.73 -18.37 2.11
CA PRO A 126 -3.63 -17.47 2.46
C PRO A 126 -2.65 -17.31 1.29
N ILE A 127 -1.83 -16.26 1.37
CA ILE A 127 -0.97 -15.83 0.29
C ILE A 127 0.46 -16.29 0.55
N ARG A 128 1.07 -16.94 -0.44
CA ARG A 128 2.50 -17.26 -0.42
C ARG A 128 3.25 -16.44 -1.46
N VAL A 129 4.36 -15.85 -1.05
CA VAL A 129 5.30 -15.18 -1.96
C VAL A 129 6.10 -16.25 -2.72
N VAL A 130 6.19 -16.09 -4.04
CA VAL A 130 6.94 -17.00 -4.92
C VAL A 130 8.26 -16.37 -5.36
N SER A 131 8.25 -15.07 -5.69
CA SER A 131 9.45 -14.32 -6.03
C SER A 131 9.23 -12.82 -5.85
N VAL A 132 10.31 -12.10 -5.69
CA VAL A 132 10.42 -10.65 -5.56
C VAL A 132 11.38 -10.07 -6.58
#